data_8cb749d84492ea4d7b6209f4ec0b346b
#
_entry.id   8cb749d84492ea4d7b6209f4ec0b346b
#
_cell.length_a   1.000
_cell.length_b   1.000
_cell.length_c   1.000
_cell.angle_alpha   90.00
_cell.angle_beta   90.00
_cell.angle_gamma   90.00
#
_symmetry.space_group_name_H-M   'P 1'
#
loop_
_entity.id
_entity.type
_entity.pdbx_description
1 polymer ?
#
loop_
_entity_poly.entity_id
_entity_poly.type
_entity_poly.pdbx_seq_one_letter_code
_entity_poly.pdbx_strand_id
1 'polypeptide(L)'
;MFHSRSLQISRFFISLIALVGLAAFGTASAQDRRQNAAGEFDFYVLSLSWSPSFCAAAEERGNSGRAQAQCGERPFSFVVHGLWPQYDRGFPEYCKRPSPRLERNIMISMLDLMPAPGLIYNEWDKHGTCSGLGTRAYFETIRKARAAVKIPDEFLELSKPKLIAPEELEAAFIKVNPGLSA
;
A
#
# COMPACT_ATOMS: atom_id res chain seq x y z
N MET A 1 -31.28 85.54 26.02
CA MET A 1 -31.26 84.34 26.90
C MET A 1 -32.48 83.51 26.60
N PHE A 2 -32.33 82.49 25.82
CA PHE A 2 -33.22 81.32 25.83
C PHE A 2 -32.54 80.24 24.95
N HIS A 3 -32.21 79.16 25.63
CA HIS A 3 -31.58 77.96 24.99
C HIS A 3 -32.65 77.15 24.33
N SER A 4 -32.45 76.92 23.02
CA SER A 4 -33.21 75.92 22.29
C SER A 4 -32.42 74.60 22.31
N ARG A 5 -33.00 73.60 22.95
CA ARG A 5 -32.47 72.21 22.91
C ARG A 5 -33.06 71.53 21.71
N SER A 6 -32.23 71.25 20.73
CA SER A 6 -32.58 70.33 19.61
C SER A 6 -32.43 68.90 20.04
N LEU A 7 -33.48 68.14 19.99
CA LEU A 7 -33.51 66.72 20.20
C LEU A 7 -32.91 66.07 18.95
N GLN A 8 -31.76 65.44 19.09
CA GLN A 8 -31.20 64.57 18.06
C GLN A 8 -31.80 63.17 18.23
N ILE A 9 -32.60 62.74 17.27
CA ILE A 9 -33.13 61.37 17.15
C ILE A 9 -32.03 60.52 16.51
N SER A 10 -31.38 59.72 17.35
CA SER A 10 -30.38 58.73 16.87
C SER A 10 -31.14 57.58 16.20
N ARG A 11 -30.95 57.45 14.90
CA ARG A 11 -31.43 56.30 14.12
C ARG A 11 -30.47 55.15 14.32
N PHE A 12 -30.86 54.20 15.12
CA PHE A 12 -30.17 52.92 15.23
C PHE A 12 -30.39 52.12 13.92
N PHE A 13 -29.38 52.07 13.08
CA PHE A 13 -29.31 51.10 12.00
C PHE A 13 -28.95 49.74 12.57
N ILE A 14 -29.95 48.89 12.68
CA ILE A 14 -29.72 47.47 12.97
C ILE A 14 -29.22 46.84 11.70
N SER A 15 -27.89 46.68 11.58
CA SER A 15 -27.28 45.87 10.54
C SER A 15 -27.47 44.40 10.89
N LEU A 16 -28.42 43.77 10.24
CA LEU A 16 -28.63 42.33 10.27
C LEU A 16 -27.48 41.67 9.44
N ILE A 17 -26.41 41.27 10.11
CA ILE A 17 -25.35 40.45 9.52
C ILE A 17 -25.89 39.03 9.38
N ALA A 18 -26.31 38.67 8.15
CA ALA A 18 -26.62 37.30 7.80
C ALA A 18 -25.33 36.52 7.79
N LEU A 19 -25.05 35.76 8.83
CA LEU A 19 -23.98 34.77 8.90
C LEU A 19 -24.37 33.61 7.96
N VAL A 20 -23.94 33.66 6.71
CA VAL A 20 -23.99 32.49 5.82
C VAL A 20 -22.90 31.54 6.28
N GLY A 21 -23.28 30.62 7.16
CA GLY A 21 -22.44 29.49 7.52
C GLY A 21 -22.21 28.60 6.30
N LEU A 22 -21.07 28.75 5.63
CA LEU A 22 -20.57 27.72 4.72
C LEU A 22 -20.31 26.47 5.58
N ALA A 23 -21.29 25.57 5.62
CA ALA A 23 -21.05 24.19 6.07
C ALA A 23 -20.09 23.57 5.05
N ALA A 24 -18.81 23.62 5.34
CA ALA A 24 -17.81 22.78 4.68
C ALA A 24 -18.18 21.33 4.99
N PHE A 25 -18.93 20.69 4.08
CA PHE A 25 -19.05 19.24 4.07
C PHE A 25 -17.68 18.66 3.74
N GLY A 26 -16.81 18.61 4.75
CA GLY A 26 -15.66 17.77 4.72
C GLY A 26 -16.17 16.35 4.46
N THR A 27 -15.83 15.76 3.33
CA THR A 27 -15.99 14.34 3.10
C THR A 27 -15.13 13.63 4.13
N ALA A 28 -15.70 13.34 5.31
CA ALA A 28 -15.08 12.42 6.24
C ALA A 28 -14.96 11.11 5.47
N SER A 29 -13.75 10.75 5.06
CA SER A 29 -13.47 9.39 4.61
C SER A 29 -13.95 8.49 5.73
N ALA A 30 -15.02 7.75 5.46
CA ALA A 30 -15.55 6.82 6.44
C ALA A 30 -14.47 5.79 6.71
N GLN A 31 -13.78 5.95 7.83
CA GLN A 31 -12.80 4.97 8.30
C GLN A 31 -13.54 3.65 8.52
N ASP A 32 -13.00 2.56 7.99
CA ASP A 32 -13.62 1.26 8.15
C ASP A 32 -13.75 0.94 9.65
N ARG A 33 -14.94 0.50 10.08
CA ARG A 33 -15.24 0.25 11.49
C ARG A 33 -14.45 -0.92 12.08
N ARG A 34 -13.94 -1.80 11.25
CA ARG A 34 -13.14 -2.97 11.66
C ARG A 34 -11.78 -2.60 12.26
N GLN A 35 -11.25 -1.41 11.99
CA GLN A 35 -10.12 -0.75 12.67
C GLN A 35 -8.98 -1.70 13.05
N ASN A 36 -8.37 -2.35 12.06
CA ASN A 36 -7.25 -3.25 12.28
C ASN A 36 -7.58 -4.54 13.08
N ALA A 37 -8.83 -4.99 13.07
CA ALA A 37 -9.17 -6.30 13.63
C ALA A 37 -8.58 -7.41 12.75
N ALA A 38 -7.77 -8.28 13.34
CA ALA A 38 -7.11 -9.36 12.61
C ALA A 38 -8.12 -10.36 12.04
N GLY A 39 -8.05 -10.63 10.74
CA GLY A 39 -8.95 -11.54 10.02
C GLY A 39 -10.20 -10.86 9.45
N GLU A 40 -10.41 -9.60 9.76
CA GLU A 40 -11.55 -8.84 9.24
C GLU A 40 -11.11 -7.93 8.09
N PHE A 41 -11.18 -8.41 6.88
CA PHE A 41 -10.86 -7.68 5.65
C PHE A 41 -11.66 -8.28 4.49
N ASP A 42 -11.67 -7.59 3.33
CA ASP A 42 -12.52 -8.00 2.21
C ASP A 42 -11.75 -8.88 1.21
N PHE A 43 -10.51 -8.51 0.88
CA PHE A 43 -9.69 -9.23 -0.09
C PHE A 43 -8.19 -9.05 0.18
N TYR A 44 -7.37 -9.82 -0.56
CA TYR A 44 -5.93 -9.64 -0.57
C TYR A 44 -5.47 -8.94 -1.85
N VAL A 45 -4.47 -8.06 -1.72
CA VAL A 45 -3.67 -7.57 -2.84
C VAL A 45 -2.32 -8.27 -2.81
N LEU A 46 -2.00 -9.02 -3.86
CA LEU A 46 -0.64 -9.51 -4.11
C LEU A 46 0.16 -8.41 -4.79
N SER A 47 1.15 -7.86 -4.11
CA SER A 47 2.06 -6.85 -4.65
C SER A 47 3.34 -7.50 -5.17
N LEU A 48 3.67 -7.23 -6.43
CA LEU A 48 4.90 -7.65 -7.08
C LEU A 48 5.76 -6.43 -7.41
N SER A 49 7.03 -6.48 -7.02
CA SER A 49 8.02 -5.44 -7.32
C SER A 49 8.89 -5.84 -8.49
N TRP A 50 9.12 -4.90 -9.41
CA TRP A 50 10.00 -5.05 -10.54
C TRP A 50 11.46 -4.82 -10.13
N SER A 51 12.23 -5.90 -10.06
CA SER A 51 13.60 -5.88 -9.54
C SER A 51 14.56 -5.00 -10.33
N PRO A 52 14.54 -4.94 -11.67
CA PRO A 52 15.48 -4.09 -12.40
C PRO A 52 15.38 -2.62 -12.01
N SER A 53 14.18 -2.06 -11.85
CA SER A 53 14.02 -0.67 -11.39
C SER A 53 14.48 -0.47 -9.95
N PHE A 54 14.21 -1.44 -9.08
CA PHE A 54 14.71 -1.41 -7.69
C PHE A 54 16.24 -1.41 -7.67
N CYS A 55 16.88 -2.25 -8.49
CA CYS A 55 18.33 -2.38 -8.53
C CYS A 55 19.00 -1.11 -9.10
N ALA A 56 18.46 -0.55 -10.17
CA ALA A 56 18.93 0.75 -10.70
C ALA A 56 18.85 1.85 -9.65
N ALA A 57 17.72 1.98 -8.96
CA ALA A 57 17.54 2.96 -7.91
C ALA A 57 18.43 2.70 -6.67
N ALA A 58 18.78 1.45 -6.38
CA ALA A 58 19.70 1.11 -5.29
C ALA A 58 21.15 1.51 -5.65
N GLU A 59 21.54 1.32 -6.90
CA GLU A 59 22.84 1.74 -7.43
C GLU A 59 23.01 3.26 -7.39
N GLU A 60 22.02 3.99 -7.93
CA GLU A 60 22.01 5.47 -7.91
C GLU A 60 22.11 6.06 -6.49
N ARG A 61 21.54 5.39 -5.49
CA ARG A 61 21.60 5.82 -4.08
C ARG A 61 22.84 5.32 -3.32
N GLY A 62 23.74 4.58 -3.97
CA GLY A 62 24.90 3.98 -3.32
C GLY A 62 24.57 2.86 -2.32
N ASN A 63 23.41 2.22 -2.47
CA ASN A 63 22.90 1.17 -1.58
C ASN A 63 23.04 -0.25 -2.15
N SER A 64 23.85 -0.46 -3.18
CA SER A 64 24.02 -1.74 -3.87
C SER A 64 24.37 -2.89 -2.93
N GLY A 65 25.17 -2.64 -1.89
CA GLY A 65 25.52 -3.65 -0.90
C GLY A 65 24.31 -4.20 -0.11
N ARG A 66 23.32 -3.36 0.20
CA ARG A 66 22.09 -3.78 0.88
C ARG A 66 21.12 -4.48 -0.05
N ALA A 67 21.20 -4.19 -1.34
CA ALA A 67 20.37 -4.77 -2.39
C ALA A 67 20.96 -6.05 -2.98
N GLN A 68 22.15 -6.47 -2.56
CA GLN A 68 22.92 -7.58 -3.14
C GLN A 68 22.10 -8.88 -3.26
N ALA A 69 21.27 -9.20 -2.28
CA ALA A 69 20.45 -10.41 -2.30
C ALA A 69 19.43 -10.44 -3.45
N GLN A 70 18.98 -9.27 -3.90
CA GLN A 70 18.02 -9.12 -4.99
C GLN A 70 18.68 -8.73 -6.32
N CYS A 71 19.80 -8.01 -6.27
CA CYS A 71 20.43 -7.37 -7.42
C CYS A 71 21.78 -8.00 -7.81
N GLY A 72 22.23 -9.06 -7.10
CA GLY A 72 23.49 -9.72 -7.34
C GLY A 72 23.49 -10.68 -8.55
N GLU A 73 24.22 -11.76 -8.43
CA GLU A 73 24.45 -12.74 -9.52
C GLU A 73 23.18 -13.43 -10.02
N ARG A 74 22.10 -13.43 -9.24
CA ARG A 74 20.82 -14.03 -9.57
C ARG A 74 19.79 -12.94 -9.87
N PRO A 75 19.65 -12.52 -11.14
CA PRO A 75 18.70 -11.47 -11.47
C PRO A 75 17.27 -11.96 -11.25
N PHE A 76 16.55 -11.27 -10.40
CA PHE A 76 15.11 -11.44 -10.28
C PHE A 76 14.41 -10.52 -11.29
N SER A 77 13.31 -10.99 -11.88
CA SER A 77 12.37 -10.12 -12.61
C SER A 77 11.36 -9.50 -11.65
N PHE A 78 10.29 -10.21 -11.35
CA PHE A 78 9.35 -9.81 -10.31
C PHE A 78 9.58 -10.59 -9.02
N VAL A 79 9.68 -9.88 -7.91
CA VAL A 79 9.69 -10.44 -6.55
C VAL A 79 8.39 -10.12 -5.86
N VAL A 80 7.99 -10.94 -4.91
CA VAL A 80 6.86 -10.61 -4.05
C VAL A 80 7.28 -9.48 -3.11
N HIS A 81 6.55 -8.38 -3.12
CA HIS A 81 6.66 -7.36 -2.12
C HIS A 81 5.87 -7.76 -0.88
N GLY A 82 4.60 -8.13 -1.07
CA GLY A 82 3.74 -8.59 0.01
C GLY A 82 2.40 -9.12 -0.45
N LEU A 83 1.62 -9.61 0.50
CA LEU A 83 0.22 -9.99 0.35
C LEU A 83 -0.59 -9.25 1.42
N TRP A 84 -1.32 -8.24 0.99
CA TRP A 84 -1.90 -7.26 1.89
C TRP A 84 -3.40 -7.45 2.05
N PRO A 85 -3.90 -7.73 3.26
CA PRO A 85 -5.31 -7.60 3.57
C PRO A 85 -5.82 -6.20 3.25
N GLN A 86 -6.96 -6.07 2.59
CA GLN A 86 -7.55 -4.81 2.17
C GLN A 86 -9.02 -4.74 2.57
N TYR A 87 -9.50 -3.53 2.83
CA TYR A 87 -10.91 -3.18 2.82
C TYR A 87 -11.31 -2.65 1.44
N ASP A 88 -12.58 -2.52 1.14
CA ASP A 88 -13.04 -1.78 -0.05
C ASP A 88 -12.50 -0.34 -0.07
N ARG A 89 -12.26 0.24 1.11
CA ARG A 89 -11.63 1.54 1.28
C ARG A 89 -10.58 1.48 2.38
N GLY A 90 -9.31 1.59 1.98
CA GLY A 90 -8.18 1.50 2.92
C GLY A 90 -7.77 0.07 3.24
N PHE A 91 -6.97 -0.08 4.28
CA PHE A 91 -6.39 -1.36 4.66
C PHE A 91 -6.10 -1.42 6.16
N PRO A 92 -6.15 -2.61 6.77
CA PRO A 92 -5.67 -2.81 8.14
C PRO A 92 -4.14 -2.91 8.17
N GLU A 93 -3.54 -2.42 9.24
CA GLU A 93 -2.10 -2.54 9.48
C GLU A 93 -1.78 -2.74 10.95
N TYR A 94 -0.71 -3.48 11.22
CA TYR A 94 -0.21 -3.74 12.57
C TYR A 94 -1.29 -4.25 13.54
N CYS A 95 -2.09 -5.22 13.11
CA CYS A 95 -3.26 -5.70 13.85
C CYS A 95 -2.94 -6.43 15.16
N LYS A 96 -1.70 -6.86 15.35
CA LYS A 96 -1.22 -7.45 16.61
C LYS A 96 0.06 -6.75 17.06
N ARG A 97 0.02 -6.17 18.24
CA ARG A 97 1.19 -5.54 18.88
C ARG A 97 1.33 -6.01 20.33
N PRO A 98 2.46 -6.61 20.73
CA PRO A 98 3.60 -6.93 19.89
C PRO A 98 3.25 -8.00 18.83
N SER A 99 3.92 -7.94 17.67
CA SER A 99 3.75 -8.95 16.62
C SER A 99 4.19 -10.33 17.11
N PRO A 100 3.44 -11.40 16.79
CA PRO A 100 3.92 -12.75 17.00
C PRO A 100 5.26 -12.95 16.30
N ARG A 101 6.17 -13.66 16.97
CA ARG A 101 7.51 -13.91 16.44
C ARG A 101 7.44 -14.67 15.12
N LEU A 102 8.12 -14.14 14.10
CA LEU A 102 8.38 -14.87 12.86
C LEU A 102 9.60 -15.78 13.04
N GLU A 103 9.41 -17.07 12.84
CA GLU A 103 10.47 -18.08 12.96
C GLU A 103 11.46 -17.95 11.80
N ARG A 104 12.75 -18.09 12.12
CA ARG A 104 13.83 -17.93 11.14
C ARG A 104 13.71 -18.90 9.96
N ASN A 105 13.27 -20.14 10.18
CA ASN A 105 13.10 -21.13 9.12
C ASN A 105 11.99 -20.73 8.13
N ILE A 106 10.91 -20.09 8.60
CA ILE A 106 9.86 -19.56 7.74
C ILE A 106 10.42 -18.40 6.92
N MET A 107 11.12 -17.45 7.55
CA MET A 107 11.77 -16.35 6.86
C MET A 107 12.72 -16.88 5.76
N ILE A 108 13.58 -17.83 6.08
CA ILE A 108 14.52 -18.42 5.10
C ILE A 108 13.77 -19.08 3.94
N SER A 109 12.66 -19.77 4.21
CA SER A 109 11.87 -20.43 3.16
C SER A 109 11.22 -19.47 2.18
N MET A 110 11.20 -18.16 2.45
CA MET A 110 10.61 -17.14 1.57
C MET A 110 11.64 -16.39 0.71
N LEU A 111 12.94 -16.61 0.91
CA LEU A 111 13.99 -15.85 0.23
C LEU A 111 14.04 -16.05 -1.29
N ASP A 112 13.44 -17.12 -1.79
CA ASP A 112 13.26 -17.36 -3.23
C ASP A 112 12.22 -16.44 -3.88
N LEU A 113 11.24 -15.96 -3.11
CA LEU A 113 10.17 -15.07 -3.56
C LEU A 113 10.37 -13.62 -3.08
N MET A 114 10.96 -13.46 -1.91
CA MET A 114 11.17 -12.19 -1.19
C MET A 114 12.63 -12.11 -0.75
N PRO A 115 13.58 -11.72 -1.61
CA PRO A 115 15.02 -11.88 -1.37
C PRO A 115 15.61 -10.92 -0.32
N ALA A 116 14.79 -10.24 0.46
CA ALA A 116 15.20 -9.30 1.50
C ALA A 116 14.61 -9.70 2.88
N PRO A 117 15.40 -10.26 3.81
CA PRO A 117 14.91 -10.64 5.15
C PRO A 117 14.18 -9.52 5.88
N GLY A 118 14.70 -8.28 5.82
CA GLY A 118 14.06 -7.13 6.44
C GLY A 118 12.67 -6.84 5.90
N LEU A 119 12.45 -7.04 4.59
CA LEU A 119 11.12 -6.92 3.98
C LEU A 119 10.17 -7.98 4.54
N ILE A 120 10.61 -9.24 4.64
CA ILE A 120 9.78 -10.35 5.13
C ILE A 120 9.29 -10.08 6.56
N TYR A 121 10.17 -9.58 7.45
CA TYR A 121 9.78 -9.18 8.81
C TYR A 121 8.80 -8.01 8.81
N ASN A 122 9.06 -6.98 8.00
CA ASN A 122 8.17 -5.82 7.90
C ASN A 122 6.78 -6.20 7.36
N GLU A 123 6.73 -7.03 6.33
CA GLU A 123 5.47 -7.52 5.74
C GLU A 123 4.65 -8.36 6.73
N TRP A 124 5.32 -9.19 7.54
CA TRP A 124 4.66 -9.90 8.62
C TRP A 124 4.08 -8.94 9.66
N ASP A 125 4.90 -8.03 10.18
CA ASP A 125 4.49 -7.11 11.23
C ASP A 125 3.33 -6.20 10.80
N LYS A 126 3.44 -5.63 9.60
CA LYS A 126 2.50 -4.64 9.11
C LYS A 126 1.22 -5.28 8.57
N HIS A 127 1.33 -6.30 7.75
CA HIS A 127 0.23 -6.85 6.97
C HIS A 127 -0.14 -8.28 7.40
N GLY A 128 0.84 -9.13 7.65
CA GLY A 128 0.61 -10.53 8.02
C GLY A 128 -0.18 -10.68 9.31
N THR A 129 0.08 -9.82 10.30
CA THR A 129 -0.66 -9.80 11.57
C THR A 129 -2.15 -9.51 11.41
N CYS A 130 -2.52 -8.88 10.29
CA CYS A 130 -3.91 -8.53 9.96
C CYS A 130 -4.65 -9.65 9.22
N SER A 131 -3.95 -10.66 8.71
CA SER A 131 -4.54 -11.78 7.97
C SER A 131 -5.44 -12.70 8.81
N GLY A 132 -5.34 -12.62 10.14
CA GLY A 132 -5.97 -13.59 11.05
C GLY A 132 -5.22 -14.93 11.13
N LEU A 133 -4.26 -15.16 10.26
CA LEU A 133 -3.47 -16.39 10.18
C LEU A 133 -2.27 -16.37 11.13
N GLY A 134 -1.71 -17.56 11.40
CA GLY A 134 -0.38 -17.69 11.98
C GLY A 134 0.71 -17.46 10.93
N THR A 135 1.97 -17.23 11.39
CA THR A 135 3.12 -16.93 10.53
C THR A 135 3.25 -17.90 9.36
N ARG A 136 3.28 -19.20 9.61
CA ARG A 136 3.42 -20.22 8.57
C ARG A 136 2.30 -20.15 7.53
N ALA A 137 1.05 -20.11 7.97
CA ALA A 137 -0.10 -20.12 7.10
C ALA A 137 -0.17 -18.84 6.22
N TYR A 138 0.22 -17.69 6.77
CA TYR A 138 0.31 -16.45 6.01
C TYR A 138 1.34 -16.55 4.87
N PHE A 139 2.55 -17.00 5.15
CA PHE A 139 3.60 -17.14 4.13
C PHE A 139 3.31 -18.24 3.12
N GLU A 140 2.65 -19.33 3.53
CA GLU A 140 2.11 -20.33 2.60
C GLU A 140 1.04 -19.74 1.67
N THR A 141 0.21 -18.81 2.18
CA THR A 141 -0.79 -18.10 1.37
C THR A 141 -0.12 -17.18 0.35
N ILE A 142 0.94 -16.46 0.75
CA ILE A 142 1.77 -15.69 -0.21
C ILE A 142 2.29 -16.59 -1.33
N ARG A 143 2.86 -17.75 -0.99
CA ARG A 143 3.40 -18.68 -1.97
C ARG A 143 2.33 -19.19 -2.94
N LYS A 144 1.14 -19.52 -2.44
CA LYS A 144 -0.01 -19.93 -3.26
C LYS A 144 -0.47 -18.79 -4.17
N ALA A 145 -0.61 -17.58 -3.65
CA ALA A 145 -1.02 -16.42 -4.43
C ALA A 145 -0.01 -16.13 -5.55
N ARG A 146 1.30 -16.16 -5.24
CA ARG A 146 2.35 -15.98 -6.26
C ARG A 146 2.34 -17.09 -7.32
N ALA A 147 2.13 -18.33 -6.93
CA ALA A 147 2.08 -19.47 -7.84
C ALA A 147 0.88 -19.42 -8.80
N ALA A 148 -0.21 -18.75 -8.41
CA ALA A 148 -1.39 -18.55 -9.25
C ALA A 148 -1.18 -17.52 -10.36
N VAL A 149 -0.14 -16.66 -10.26
CA VAL A 149 0.15 -15.62 -11.25
C VAL A 149 1.32 -16.03 -12.13
N LYS A 150 1.08 -16.13 -13.44
CA LYS A 150 2.13 -16.32 -14.45
C LYS A 150 2.77 -14.98 -14.79
N ILE A 151 4.09 -14.93 -14.74
CA ILE A 151 4.83 -13.79 -15.29
C ILE A 151 4.96 -14.00 -16.80
N PRO A 152 4.64 -13.01 -17.64
CA PRO A 152 4.85 -13.13 -19.09
C PRO A 152 6.34 -13.37 -19.41
N ASP A 153 6.62 -14.28 -20.36
CA ASP A 153 7.98 -14.72 -20.68
C ASP A 153 8.92 -13.56 -21.06
N GLU A 154 8.35 -12.53 -21.68
CA GLU A 154 9.10 -11.32 -22.05
C GLU A 154 9.66 -10.52 -20.86
N PHE A 155 9.24 -10.85 -19.64
CA PHE A 155 9.75 -10.26 -18.38
C PHE A 155 10.59 -11.24 -17.56
N LEU A 156 10.83 -12.46 -18.01
CA LEU A 156 11.64 -13.44 -17.30
C LEU A 156 13.12 -13.31 -17.63
N GLU A 157 13.45 -13.00 -18.89
CA GLU A 157 14.82 -12.87 -19.36
C GLU A 157 15.14 -11.45 -19.79
N LEU A 158 15.77 -10.71 -18.88
CA LEU A 158 16.12 -9.31 -19.10
C LEU A 158 17.62 -9.17 -19.38
N SER A 159 17.98 -9.36 -20.61
CA SER A 159 19.35 -9.08 -21.08
C SER A 159 19.63 -7.58 -21.27
N LYS A 160 18.59 -6.75 -21.34
CA LYS A 160 18.67 -5.29 -21.55
C LYS A 160 17.56 -4.56 -20.81
N PRO A 161 17.77 -3.30 -20.39
CA PRO A 161 16.72 -2.45 -19.88
C PRO A 161 15.56 -2.37 -20.88
N LYS A 162 14.34 -2.55 -20.40
CA LYS A 162 13.11 -2.44 -21.20
C LYS A 162 12.24 -1.33 -20.61
N LEU A 163 11.97 -0.32 -21.43
CA LEU A 163 10.93 0.66 -21.15
C LEU A 163 9.61 0.11 -21.68
N ILE A 164 8.58 0.14 -20.83
CA ILE A 164 7.24 -0.35 -21.19
C ILE A 164 6.20 0.59 -20.60
N ALA A 165 5.14 0.86 -21.35
CA ALA A 165 4.01 1.59 -20.84
C ALA A 165 3.20 0.72 -19.85
N PRO A 166 2.56 1.31 -18.82
CA PRO A 166 1.73 0.55 -17.86
C PRO A 166 0.66 -0.32 -18.54
N GLU A 167 0.01 0.21 -19.57
CA GLU A 167 -1.05 -0.48 -20.31
C GLU A 167 -0.53 -1.70 -21.09
N GLU A 168 0.70 -1.63 -21.59
CA GLU A 168 1.36 -2.76 -22.26
C GLU A 168 1.71 -3.87 -21.25
N LEU A 169 2.19 -3.48 -20.07
CA LEU A 169 2.47 -4.41 -18.97
C LEU A 169 1.19 -5.12 -18.55
N GLU A 170 0.12 -4.38 -18.32
CA GLU A 170 -1.19 -4.90 -17.94
C GLU A 170 -1.73 -5.89 -18.98
N ALA A 171 -1.73 -5.50 -20.25
CA ALA A 171 -2.17 -6.36 -21.35
C ALA A 171 -1.35 -7.67 -21.44
N ALA A 172 -0.04 -7.60 -21.22
CA ALA A 172 0.82 -8.79 -21.21
C ALA A 172 0.45 -9.75 -20.06
N PHE A 173 0.18 -9.22 -18.85
CA PHE A 173 -0.26 -10.05 -17.73
C PHE A 173 -1.64 -10.65 -17.95
N ILE A 174 -2.61 -9.88 -18.43
CA ILE A 174 -3.97 -10.37 -18.75
C ILE A 174 -3.90 -11.50 -19.77
N LYS A 175 -3.06 -11.38 -20.81
CA LYS A 175 -2.91 -12.37 -21.86
C LYS A 175 -2.51 -13.76 -21.35
N VAL A 176 -1.64 -13.83 -20.34
CA VAL A 176 -1.12 -15.11 -19.82
C VAL A 176 -1.82 -15.59 -18.56
N ASN A 177 -2.69 -14.77 -17.98
CA ASN A 177 -3.47 -15.06 -16.79
C ASN A 177 -4.98 -14.89 -17.08
N PRO A 178 -5.63 -15.90 -17.71
CA PRO A 178 -7.06 -15.84 -17.95
C PRO A 178 -7.83 -15.65 -16.64
N GLY A 179 -8.67 -14.62 -16.58
CA GLY A 179 -9.41 -14.26 -15.36
C GLY A 179 -8.88 -13.02 -14.62
N LEU A 180 -7.71 -12.51 -14.99
CA LEU A 180 -7.37 -11.12 -14.66
C LEU A 180 -8.18 -10.20 -15.58
N SER A 181 -8.92 -9.28 -14.99
CA SER A 181 -9.58 -8.18 -15.69
C SER A 181 -9.06 -6.86 -15.14
N ALA A 182 -8.90 -5.89 -16.01
CA ALA A 182 -8.61 -4.52 -15.60
C ALA A 182 -9.82 -3.88 -14.93
#